data_c16ebf661c2dd58f36e387f00d1135ca
#
_entry.id   c16ebf661c2dd58f36e387f00d1135ca
#
_cell.length_a   1.000
_cell.length_b   1.000
_cell.length_c   1.000
_cell.angle_alpha   90.00
_cell.angle_beta   90.00
_cell.angle_gamma   90.00
#
_symmetry.space_group_name_H-M   'P 1'
#
loop_
_entity.id
_entity.type
_entity.pdbx_description
1 polymer ?
#
loop_
_entity_poly.entity_id
_entity_poly.type
_entity_poly.pdbx_seq_one_letter_code
_entity_poly.pdbx_strand_id
1 'polypeptide(L)'
;MRDIITIFKALSCKWRIKLLEELSKEVRCSCELENLFPIDKSTLSRHIKILVDAGLIEETRNGTRKELNVSHKKIIDVIKLASEITKDIERKTLTKS
;
A
#
# COMPACT_ATOMS: atom_id res chain seq x y z
N MET A 1 -15.73 -8.52 6.82
CA MET A 1 -16.46 -7.69 5.85
C MET A 1 -15.63 -6.48 5.47
N ARG A 2 -15.54 -6.21 4.16
CA ARG A 2 -14.79 -5.06 3.65
C ARG A 2 -15.70 -3.84 3.61
N ASP A 3 -15.24 -2.77 4.25
CA ASP A 3 -15.95 -1.50 4.24
C ASP A 3 -14.90 -0.37 4.21
N ILE A 4 -15.37 0.87 4.22
CA ILE A 4 -14.46 2.03 4.14
C ILE A 4 -13.47 2.07 5.31
N ILE A 5 -13.89 1.63 6.48
CA ILE A 5 -13.00 1.61 7.66
C ILE A 5 -11.87 0.60 7.45
N THR A 6 -12.19 -0.56 6.88
CA THR A 6 -11.19 -1.58 6.56
C THR A 6 -10.12 -1.01 5.63
N ILE A 7 -10.54 -0.25 4.61
CA ILE A 7 -9.63 0.39 3.67
C ILE A 7 -8.71 1.38 4.39
N PHE A 8 -9.27 2.27 5.21
CA PHE A 8 -8.46 3.26 5.92
C PHE A 8 -7.53 2.63 6.95
N LYS A 9 -7.96 1.57 7.61
CA LYS A 9 -7.07 0.82 8.51
C LYS A 9 -5.89 0.23 7.75
N ALA A 10 -6.15 -0.34 6.57
CA ALA A 10 -5.09 -0.90 5.75
C ALA A 10 -4.10 0.17 5.30
N LEU A 11 -4.56 1.40 5.09
CA LEU A 11 -3.71 2.52 4.69
C LEU A 11 -2.98 3.19 5.85
N SER A 12 -3.28 2.85 7.08
CA SER A 12 -2.70 3.52 8.26
C SER A 12 -1.31 3.01 8.64
N CYS A 13 -0.48 2.76 7.65
CA CYS A 13 0.88 2.29 7.84
C CYS A 13 1.72 2.70 6.63
N LYS A 14 2.85 3.35 6.87
CA LYS A 14 3.70 3.85 5.77
C LYS A 14 4.18 2.71 4.86
N TRP A 15 4.45 1.54 5.41
CA TRP A 15 4.92 0.41 4.61
C TRP A 15 3.84 -0.13 3.69
N ARG A 16 2.59 -0.15 4.17
CA ARG A 16 1.48 -0.59 3.34
C ARG A 16 1.19 0.41 2.22
N ILE A 17 1.29 1.71 2.50
CA ILE A 17 1.18 2.74 1.47
C ILE A 17 2.27 2.56 0.42
N LYS A 18 3.52 2.36 0.86
CA LYS A 18 4.64 2.15 -0.06
C LYS A 18 4.48 0.88 -0.90
N LEU A 19 3.95 -0.18 -0.32
CA LEU A 19 3.65 -1.41 -1.06
C LEU A 19 2.66 -1.15 -2.19
N LEU A 20 1.59 -0.44 -1.90
CA LEU A 20 0.59 -0.10 -2.91
C LEU A 20 1.19 0.77 -4.01
N GLU A 21 1.97 1.76 -3.65
CA GLU A 21 2.65 2.62 -4.63
C GLU A 21 3.60 1.83 -5.52
N GLU A 22 4.38 0.94 -4.93
CA GLU A 22 5.32 0.12 -5.70
C GLU A 22 4.59 -0.83 -6.64
N LEU A 23 3.56 -1.50 -6.15
CA LEU A 23 2.79 -2.45 -6.96
C LEU A 23 1.92 -1.76 -8.01
N SER A 24 1.62 -0.47 -7.84
CA SER A 24 0.90 0.29 -8.86
C SER A 24 1.77 0.55 -10.09
N LYS A 25 3.08 0.53 -9.94
CA LYS A 25 4.02 0.73 -11.04
C LYS A 25 4.13 -0.53 -11.90
N GLU A 26 4.23 -1.69 -11.25
CA GLU A 26 4.29 -2.96 -11.94
C GLU A 26 4.01 -4.12 -10.98
N VAL A 27 3.60 -5.24 -11.55
CA VAL A 27 3.41 -6.48 -10.81
C VAL A 27 4.77 -6.95 -10.27
N ARG A 28 4.77 -7.42 -9.02
CA ARG A 28 5.99 -7.89 -8.38
C ARG A 28 5.76 -9.23 -7.69
N CYS A 29 6.81 -10.05 -7.68
CA CYS A 29 6.87 -11.24 -6.86
C CYS A 29 7.15 -10.82 -5.41
N SER A 30 6.64 -11.58 -4.44
CA SER A 30 6.91 -11.31 -3.03
C SER A 30 8.41 -11.32 -2.72
N CYS A 31 9.19 -12.13 -3.43
CA CYS A 31 10.65 -12.19 -3.27
C CYS A 31 11.33 -10.89 -3.68
N GLU A 32 10.82 -10.20 -4.68
CA GLU A 32 11.35 -8.89 -5.08
C GLU A 32 11.08 -7.83 -4.02
N LEU A 33 9.89 -7.88 -3.41
CA LEU A 33 9.53 -6.94 -2.36
C LEU A 33 10.40 -7.12 -1.11
N GLU A 34 10.80 -8.34 -0.80
CA GLU A 34 11.72 -8.60 0.30
C GLU A 34 13.04 -7.86 0.14
N ASN A 35 13.50 -7.71 -1.09
CA ASN A 35 14.75 -6.99 -1.38
C ASN A 35 14.57 -5.48 -1.41
N LEU A 36 13.35 -4.99 -1.69
CA LEU A 36 13.08 -3.56 -1.82
C LEU A 36 12.74 -2.89 -0.49
N PHE A 37 12.26 -3.67 0.48
CA PHE A 37 11.77 -3.12 1.74
C PHE A 37 12.71 -3.47 2.89
N PRO A 38 13.21 -2.47 3.64
CA PRO A 38 14.15 -2.70 4.75
C PRO A 38 13.43 -3.12 6.03
N ILE A 39 12.59 -4.14 5.93
CA ILE A 39 11.86 -4.74 7.06
C ILE A 39 11.99 -6.25 6.94
N ASP A 40 11.80 -6.95 8.05
CA ASP A 40 11.95 -8.39 8.04
C ASP A 40 10.81 -9.07 7.26
N LYS A 41 11.09 -10.28 6.78
CA LYS A 41 10.16 -11.02 5.92
C LYS A 41 8.80 -11.27 6.57
N SER A 42 8.80 -11.59 7.87
CA SER A 42 7.54 -11.88 8.55
C SER A 42 6.67 -10.64 8.69
N THR A 43 7.29 -9.48 8.93
CA THR A 43 6.58 -8.19 8.99
C THR A 43 6.04 -7.82 7.62
N LEU A 44 6.85 -7.97 6.59
CA LEU A 44 6.43 -7.71 5.21
C LEU A 44 5.24 -8.60 4.83
N SER A 45 5.33 -9.90 5.12
CA SER A 45 4.25 -10.86 4.83
C SER A 45 2.95 -10.47 5.53
N ARG A 46 3.05 -9.98 6.77
CA ARG A 46 1.88 -9.53 7.52
C ARG A 46 1.23 -8.32 6.86
N HIS A 47 2.02 -7.35 6.41
CA HIS A 47 1.51 -6.18 5.70
C HIS A 47 0.83 -6.57 4.39
N ILE A 48 1.44 -7.47 3.64
CA ILE A 48 0.85 -7.99 2.39
C ILE A 48 -0.48 -8.67 2.68
N LYS A 49 -0.54 -9.50 3.71
CA LYS A 49 -1.78 -10.20 4.08
C LYS A 49 -2.89 -9.22 4.45
N ILE A 50 -2.57 -8.17 5.20
CA ILE A 50 -3.56 -7.15 5.57
C ILE A 50 -4.13 -6.49 4.31
N LEU A 51 -3.29 -6.17 3.33
CA LEU A 51 -3.73 -5.56 2.08
C LEU A 51 -4.54 -6.53 1.21
N VAL A 52 -4.17 -7.79 1.18
CA VAL A 52 -4.92 -8.83 0.47
C VAL A 52 -6.30 -9.00 1.11
N ASP A 53 -6.35 -9.11 2.44
CA ASP A 53 -7.60 -9.29 3.17
C ASP A 53 -8.52 -8.07 3.02
N ALA A 54 -7.95 -6.88 2.90
CA ALA A 54 -8.72 -5.66 2.65
C ALA A 54 -9.21 -5.55 1.20
N GLY A 55 -8.72 -6.42 0.31
CA GLY A 55 -9.10 -6.41 -1.09
C GLY A 55 -8.32 -5.44 -1.94
N LEU A 56 -7.21 -4.90 -1.45
CA LEU A 56 -6.41 -3.90 -2.17
C LEU A 56 -5.28 -4.49 -3.00
N ILE A 57 -4.88 -5.72 -2.69
CA ILE A 57 -3.87 -6.46 -3.43
C ILE A 57 -4.44 -7.82 -3.83
N GLU A 58 -4.13 -8.24 -5.03
CA GLU A 58 -4.44 -9.58 -5.53
C GLU A 58 -3.17 -10.39 -5.62
N GLU A 59 -3.28 -11.67 -5.24
CA GLU A 59 -2.21 -12.63 -5.40
C GLU A 59 -2.57 -13.57 -6.54
N THR A 60 -1.63 -13.79 -7.45
CA THR A 60 -1.77 -14.80 -8.50
C THR A 60 -0.53 -15.68 -8.49
N ARG A 61 -0.74 -16.95 -8.81
CA ARG A 61 0.38 -17.89 -8.91
C ARG A 61 0.71 -18.14 -10.36
N ASN A 62 2.00 -18.04 -10.66
CA ASN A 62 2.55 -18.32 -11.97
C ASN A 62 3.65 -19.36 -11.76
N GLY A 63 3.26 -20.64 -11.81
CA GLY A 63 4.14 -21.74 -11.43
C GLY A 63 4.39 -21.71 -9.91
N THR A 64 5.65 -21.64 -9.51
CA THR A 64 6.03 -21.52 -8.10
C THR A 64 6.09 -20.06 -7.65
N ARG A 65 5.95 -19.13 -8.60
CA ARG A 65 6.09 -17.70 -8.35
C ARG A 65 4.75 -17.12 -7.89
N LYS A 66 4.80 -16.38 -6.80
CA LYS A 66 3.63 -15.68 -6.26
C LYS A 66 3.73 -14.22 -6.66
N GLU A 67 2.84 -13.80 -7.54
CA GLU A 67 2.84 -12.44 -8.06
C GLU A 67 1.77 -11.60 -7.40
N LEU A 68 2.10 -10.35 -7.10
CA LEU A 68 1.22 -9.42 -6.41
C LEU A 68 0.97 -8.20 -7.27
N ASN A 69 -0.28 -7.73 -7.27
CA ASN A 69 -0.63 -6.50 -7.98
C ASN A 69 -1.75 -5.78 -7.24
N VAL A 70 -1.88 -4.50 -7.53
CA VAL A 70 -2.97 -3.69 -6.96
C VAL A 70 -4.28 -4.11 -7.62
N SER A 71 -5.28 -4.48 -6.81
CA SER A 71 -6.57 -4.94 -7.32
C SER A 71 -7.46 -3.79 -7.78
N HIS A 72 -7.27 -2.58 -7.25
CA HIS A 72 -8.10 -1.44 -7.57
C HIS A 72 -7.25 -0.17 -7.63
N LYS A 73 -7.01 0.32 -8.84
CA LYS A 73 -6.09 1.45 -9.06
C LYS A 73 -6.56 2.76 -8.43
N LYS A 74 -7.85 2.92 -8.17
CA LYS A 74 -8.37 4.12 -7.50
C LYS A 74 -7.79 4.33 -6.10
N ILE A 75 -7.26 3.27 -5.48
CA ILE A 75 -6.64 3.42 -4.16
C ILE A 75 -5.43 4.34 -4.22
N ILE A 76 -4.75 4.38 -5.35
CA ILE A 76 -3.60 5.28 -5.52
C ILE A 76 -4.06 6.74 -5.55
N ASP A 77 -5.24 7.01 -6.13
CA ASP A 77 -5.82 8.35 -6.10
C ASP A 77 -6.17 8.79 -4.68
N VAL A 78 -6.68 7.87 -3.87
CA VAL A 78 -6.96 8.15 -2.45
C VAL A 78 -5.67 8.53 -1.72
N ILE A 79 -4.60 7.78 -1.94
CA ILE A 79 -3.30 8.05 -1.33
C ILE A 79 -2.78 9.42 -1.76
N LYS A 80 -2.87 9.72 -3.04
CA LYS A 80 -2.43 11.02 -3.57
C LYS A 80 -3.20 12.18 -2.98
N LEU A 81 -4.52 12.07 -2.91
CA LEU A 81 -5.37 13.10 -2.34
C LEU A 81 -5.07 13.32 -0.86
N ALA A 82 -4.90 12.25 -0.10
CA ALA A 82 -4.54 12.35 1.31
C ALA A 82 -3.18 13.03 1.47
N SER A 83 -2.23 12.71 0.61
CA SER A 83 -0.90 13.33 0.61
C SER A 83 -0.98 14.83 0.33
N GLU A 84 -1.81 15.23 -0.63
CA GLU A 84 -2.03 16.64 -0.96
C GLU A 84 -2.63 17.39 0.22
N ILE A 85 -3.60 16.79 0.91
CA ILE A 85 -4.20 17.38 2.11
C ILE A 85 -3.14 17.62 3.18
N THR A 86 -2.26 16.66 3.39
CA THR A 86 -1.18 16.79 4.36
C THR A 86 -0.27 17.97 4.03
N LYS A 87 0.10 18.11 2.77
CA LYS A 87 0.95 19.21 2.31
C LYS A 87 0.27 20.57 2.47
N ASP A 88 -1.03 20.64 2.20
CA ASP A 88 -1.80 21.86 2.36
C ASP A 88 -1.90 22.27 3.83
N ILE A 89 -2.10 21.32 4.71
CA ILE A 89 -2.15 21.56 6.15
C ILE A 89 -0.80 22.10 6.64
N GLU A 90 0.31 21.51 6.21
CA GLU A 90 1.66 21.98 6.55
C GLU A 90 1.89 23.41 6.08
N ARG A 91 1.49 23.72 4.86
CA ARG A 91 1.64 25.06 4.29
C ARG A 91 0.88 26.10 5.10
N LYS A 92 -0.35 25.79 5.48
CA LYS A 92 -1.18 26.69 6.29
C LYS A 92 -0.56 26.91 7.68
N THR A 93 0.01 25.86 8.27
CA THR A 93 0.65 25.95 9.56
C THR A 93 1.87 26.88 9.50
N LEU A 94 2.66 26.74 8.43
CA LEU A 94 3.86 27.59 8.25
C LEU A 94 3.50 29.05 7.99
N THR A 95 2.39 29.32 7.26
CA THR A 95 1.98 30.69 6.95
C THR A 95 1.28 31.39 8.10
N LYS A 96 0.87 30.66 9.11
CA LYS A 96 0.20 31.23 10.29
C LYS A 96 1.15 31.68 11.39
N SER A 97 2.40 31.40 11.23
CA SER A 97 3.42 31.78 12.24
C SER A 97 3.64 33.28 12.31
#